data_a2ef31aee9d26350b3ead635da711211
#
_entry.id   a2ef31aee9d26350b3ead635da711211
#
_cell.length_a   1.000
_cell.length_b   1.000
_cell.length_c   1.000
_cell.angle_alpha   90.00
_cell.angle_beta   90.00
_cell.angle_gamma   90.00
#
_symmetry.space_group_name_H-M   'P 1'
#
loop_
_entity.id
_entity.type
_entity.pdbx_description
1 polymer ?
#
loop_
_entity_poly.entity_id
_entity_poly.type
_entity_poly.pdbx_seq_one_letter_code
_entity_poly.pdbx_strand_id
1 'polypeptide(L)'
;MTQKLKVAIVQDSPVPLSIDAGLERAVAKAREAIEKGARVVAFGEGFLGGYPVWLEQIAPARLWDHPGTRELHALLLNQAIRGEDPRFQPLQWSVDIANVAVAIGGYERVRQSLYATQFLFRPKAPVLRHRKLVLSPAEKLMLGQGDGSTLGLHEAPWGKIGQLASIEHWAPLARAAMHHEGEAVHVAAWPELDDISMLASAHYAYEGRSFVLAAGTIQYKQEVIAGYERAGGDGSARKLLDRLPEGQLQHGHSAIIAPDGVVIAQAGTAPEILIAELDLDEVDRGLATMDVDGAQARHDVFELSVDRRTRAGIVDKGGSEAA
;
A
#
# COMPACT_ATOMS: atom_id res chain seq x y z
N MET A 1 -15.60 -11.93 26.20
CA MET A 1 -15.96 -10.55 25.76
C MET A 1 -15.54 -10.44 24.33
N THR A 2 -16.44 -10.04 23.42
CA THR A 2 -16.15 -9.87 22.00
C THR A 2 -15.06 -8.81 21.81
N GLN A 3 -13.99 -9.14 21.12
CA GLN A 3 -12.91 -8.19 20.88
C GLN A 3 -13.28 -7.27 19.70
N LYS A 4 -13.65 -6.03 20.00
CA LYS A 4 -14.03 -5.02 18.99
C LYS A 4 -12.86 -4.16 18.60
N LEU A 5 -12.69 -3.91 17.30
CA LEU A 5 -11.65 -3.06 16.74
C LEU A 5 -12.26 -2.03 15.77
N LYS A 6 -12.14 -0.74 16.09
CA LYS A 6 -12.56 0.31 15.17
C LYS A 6 -11.43 0.61 14.17
N VAL A 7 -11.75 0.60 12.89
CA VAL A 7 -10.82 0.84 11.79
C VAL A 7 -11.30 1.96 10.89
N ALA A 8 -10.39 2.57 10.14
CA ALA A 8 -10.71 3.60 9.16
C ALA A 8 -9.92 3.40 7.86
N ILE A 9 -10.54 3.72 6.74
CA ILE A 9 -9.87 3.96 5.47
C ILE A 9 -9.99 5.44 5.12
N VAL A 10 -8.89 6.08 4.84
CA VAL A 10 -8.85 7.44 4.32
C VAL A 10 -8.84 7.38 2.80
N GLN A 11 -10.00 7.58 2.20
CA GLN A 11 -10.16 7.80 0.78
C GLN A 11 -10.06 9.29 0.50
N ASP A 12 -8.97 9.73 -0.08
CA ASP A 12 -8.75 11.16 -0.40
C ASP A 12 -7.77 11.29 -1.56
N SER A 13 -7.65 12.49 -2.13
CA SER A 13 -6.66 12.79 -3.15
C SER A 13 -5.26 12.86 -2.54
N PRO A 14 -4.25 12.19 -3.13
CA PRO A 14 -2.86 12.45 -2.82
C PRO A 14 -2.46 13.87 -3.21
N VAL A 15 -1.26 14.29 -2.86
CA VAL A 15 -0.64 15.47 -3.47
C VAL A 15 0.36 14.98 -4.51
N PRO A 16 -0.01 14.95 -5.81
CA PRO A 16 0.85 14.38 -6.84
C PRO A 16 2.21 15.08 -6.90
N LEU A 17 3.27 14.28 -7.07
CA LEU A 17 4.65 14.73 -7.16
C LEU A 17 5.12 15.63 -6.01
N SER A 18 4.50 15.46 -4.82
CA SER A 18 4.89 16.16 -3.58
C SER A 18 4.71 15.26 -2.36
N ILE A 19 5.77 14.57 -1.95
CA ILE A 19 5.73 13.68 -0.77
C ILE A 19 5.55 14.47 0.52
N ASP A 20 6.20 15.64 0.63
CA ASP A 20 6.11 16.49 1.84
C ASP A 20 4.68 16.97 2.07
N ALA A 21 4.03 17.55 1.06
CA ALA A 21 2.63 17.97 1.17
C ALA A 21 1.68 16.77 1.31
N GLY A 22 2.02 15.62 0.73
CA GLY A 22 1.32 14.35 0.93
C GLY A 22 1.36 13.90 2.39
N LEU A 23 2.52 14.01 3.04
CA LEU A 23 2.69 13.68 4.46
C LEU A 23 1.91 14.65 5.37
N GLU A 24 1.93 15.95 5.11
CA GLU A 24 1.12 16.92 5.85
C GLU A 24 -0.37 16.56 5.78
N ARG A 25 -0.87 16.24 4.58
CA ARG A 25 -2.26 15.79 4.38
C ARG A 25 -2.53 14.48 5.11
N ALA A 26 -1.62 13.50 5.02
CA ALA A 26 -1.75 12.21 5.69
C ALA A 26 -1.83 12.36 7.21
N VAL A 27 -0.99 13.21 7.81
CA VAL A 27 -1.01 13.51 9.26
C VAL A 27 -2.36 14.10 9.66
N ALA A 28 -2.87 15.08 8.91
CA ALA A 28 -4.16 15.71 9.20
C ALA A 28 -5.31 14.69 9.14
N LYS A 29 -5.35 13.88 8.08
CA LYS A 29 -6.39 12.86 7.88
C LYS A 29 -6.29 11.69 8.86
N ALA A 30 -5.08 11.23 9.18
CA ALA A 30 -4.88 10.21 10.20
C ALA A 30 -5.37 10.69 11.57
N ARG A 31 -5.07 11.93 11.96
CA ARG A 31 -5.59 12.52 13.20
C ARG A 31 -7.10 12.57 13.23
N GLU A 32 -7.74 13.01 12.15
CA GLU A 32 -9.21 13.02 12.03
C GLU A 32 -9.80 11.60 12.22
N ALA A 33 -9.20 10.57 11.62
CA ALA A 33 -9.62 9.19 11.80
C ALA A 33 -9.41 8.69 13.24
N ILE A 34 -8.29 9.04 13.86
CA ILE A 34 -7.96 8.71 15.26
C ILE A 34 -8.94 9.37 16.23
N GLU A 35 -9.28 10.64 16.02
CA GLU A 35 -10.28 11.36 16.83
C GLU A 35 -11.68 10.70 16.76
N LYS A 36 -12.02 10.08 15.63
CA LYS A 36 -13.23 9.27 15.45
C LYS A 36 -13.11 7.87 16.10
N GLY A 37 -11.97 7.56 16.73
CA GLY A 37 -11.72 6.36 17.51
C GLY A 37 -11.08 5.20 16.73
N ALA A 38 -10.59 5.43 15.51
CA ALA A 38 -9.89 4.39 14.75
C ALA A 38 -8.59 3.96 15.44
N ARG A 39 -8.33 2.65 15.44
CA ARG A 39 -7.11 2.02 15.96
C ARG A 39 -6.20 1.54 14.83
N VAL A 40 -6.76 1.35 13.66
CA VAL A 40 -6.06 1.10 12.40
C VAL A 40 -6.56 2.09 11.38
N VAL A 41 -5.65 2.77 10.68
CA VAL A 41 -5.95 3.71 9.61
C VAL A 41 -5.21 3.27 8.35
N ALA A 42 -5.93 3.09 7.25
CA ALA A 42 -5.36 2.68 5.98
C ALA A 42 -5.52 3.78 4.92
N PHE A 43 -4.49 3.95 4.10
CA PHE A 43 -4.47 4.79 2.91
C PHE A 43 -4.16 3.93 1.68
N GLY A 44 -4.61 4.35 0.50
CA GLY A 44 -4.37 3.65 -0.75
C GLY A 44 -2.92 3.67 -1.24
N GLU A 45 -2.66 2.94 -2.32
CA GLU A 45 -1.35 2.87 -2.96
C GLU A 45 -0.94 4.22 -3.53
N GLY A 46 0.33 4.61 -3.31
CA GLY A 46 0.88 5.85 -3.84
C GLY A 46 0.29 7.12 -3.22
N PHE A 47 -0.39 7.07 -2.06
CA PHE A 47 -0.94 8.28 -1.43
C PHE A 47 0.14 9.34 -1.17
N LEU A 48 1.38 8.93 -0.85
CA LEU A 48 2.53 9.83 -0.77
C LEU A 48 3.16 10.01 -2.14
N GLY A 49 2.84 11.09 -2.81
CA GLY A 49 3.39 11.49 -4.11
C GLY A 49 2.48 11.23 -5.31
N GLY A 50 1.33 10.59 -5.13
CA GLY A 50 0.38 10.25 -6.18
C GLY A 50 0.75 8.98 -6.94
N TYR A 51 -0.24 8.13 -7.24
CA TYR A 51 -0.02 7.00 -8.14
C TYR A 51 0.31 7.51 -9.54
N PRO A 52 1.25 6.89 -10.28
CA PRO A 52 1.70 7.37 -11.57
C PRO A 52 0.70 7.01 -12.67
N VAL A 53 -0.48 7.61 -12.63
CA VAL A 53 -1.62 7.34 -13.52
C VAL A 53 -1.28 7.40 -15.00
N TRP A 54 -0.27 8.18 -15.39
CA TRP A 54 0.22 8.24 -16.78
C TRP A 54 0.76 6.89 -17.28
N LEU A 55 1.21 6.00 -16.39
CA LEU A 55 1.70 4.66 -16.77
C LEU A 55 0.59 3.76 -17.29
N GLU A 56 -0.63 3.93 -16.79
CA GLU A 56 -1.80 3.12 -17.16
C GLU A 56 -2.69 3.80 -18.20
N GLN A 57 -2.86 5.13 -18.07
CA GLN A 57 -3.74 5.90 -18.96
C GLN A 57 -3.12 6.22 -20.33
N ILE A 58 -1.81 6.05 -20.49
CA ILE A 58 -1.10 6.29 -21.75
C ILE A 58 -0.44 4.99 -22.20
N ALA A 59 -0.61 4.65 -23.50
CA ALA A 59 -0.08 3.40 -24.05
C ALA A 59 1.42 3.22 -23.74
N PRO A 60 1.85 2.10 -23.15
CA PRO A 60 3.25 1.88 -22.70
C PRO A 60 4.30 2.07 -23.77
N ALA A 61 4.00 1.72 -25.03
CA ALA A 61 4.88 1.92 -26.18
C ALA A 61 5.24 3.41 -26.43
N ARG A 62 4.45 4.35 -25.89
CA ARG A 62 4.71 5.78 -25.96
C ARG A 62 5.46 6.32 -24.76
N LEU A 63 5.63 5.52 -23.71
CA LEU A 63 6.27 5.90 -22.46
C LEU A 63 7.74 5.47 -22.40
N TRP A 64 8.07 4.36 -23.08
CA TRP A 64 9.44 3.86 -23.11
C TRP A 64 10.42 4.90 -23.66
N ASP A 65 11.44 5.21 -22.86
CA ASP A 65 12.48 6.20 -23.16
C ASP A 65 11.96 7.61 -23.54
N HIS A 66 10.71 7.92 -23.21
CA HIS A 66 10.13 9.23 -23.46
C HIS A 66 10.70 10.27 -22.48
N PRO A 67 11.13 11.48 -22.94
CA PRO A 67 11.69 12.49 -22.06
C PRO A 67 10.81 12.82 -20.85
N GLY A 68 9.50 12.96 -21.06
CA GLY A 68 8.53 13.22 -19.97
C GLY A 68 8.45 12.09 -18.94
N THR A 69 8.58 10.84 -19.36
CA THR A 69 8.60 9.70 -18.42
C THR A 69 9.88 9.75 -17.57
N ARG A 70 11.02 10.07 -18.20
CA ARG A 70 12.30 10.24 -17.48
C ARG A 70 12.24 11.39 -16.47
N GLU A 71 11.63 12.50 -16.84
CA GLU A 71 11.43 13.65 -15.94
C GLU A 71 10.55 13.29 -14.75
N LEU A 72 9.38 12.68 -14.99
CA LEU A 72 8.47 12.25 -13.92
C LEU A 72 9.12 11.24 -12.97
N HIS A 73 9.90 10.30 -13.52
CA HIS A 73 10.70 9.38 -12.70
C HIS A 73 11.72 10.14 -11.83
N ALA A 74 12.44 11.10 -12.40
CA ALA A 74 13.44 11.88 -11.67
C ALA A 74 12.80 12.71 -10.55
N LEU A 75 11.64 13.32 -10.80
CA LEU A 75 10.88 14.06 -9.79
C LEU A 75 10.47 13.17 -8.62
N LEU A 76 9.92 11.99 -8.89
CA LEU A 76 9.55 11.02 -7.83
C LEU A 76 10.80 10.51 -7.09
N LEU A 77 11.84 10.13 -7.80
CA LEU A 77 13.08 9.60 -7.23
C LEU A 77 13.77 10.60 -6.29
N ASN A 78 13.73 11.90 -6.64
CA ASN A 78 14.36 12.94 -5.83
C ASN A 78 13.63 13.19 -4.51
N GLN A 79 12.31 13.02 -4.49
CA GLN A 79 11.46 13.22 -3.32
C GLN A 79 11.27 11.95 -2.47
N ALA A 80 11.55 10.77 -3.05
CA ALA A 80 11.26 9.48 -2.42
C ALA A 80 11.88 9.35 -1.02
N ILE A 81 11.18 8.63 -0.16
CA ILE A 81 11.60 8.33 1.21
C ILE A 81 12.92 7.55 1.21
N ARG A 82 13.81 7.85 2.14
CA ARG A 82 15.11 7.18 2.27
C ARG A 82 15.38 6.76 3.70
N GLY A 83 15.61 5.49 3.92
CA GLY A 83 15.97 5.02 5.27
C GLY A 83 14.98 5.49 6.34
N GLU A 84 15.49 5.89 7.49
CA GLU A 84 14.70 6.51 8.55
C GLU A 84 14.53 8.01 8.29
N ASP A 85 13.56 8.31 7.44
CA ASP A 85 13.32 9.65 6.95
C ASP A 85 12.67 10.53 8.04
N PRO A 86 13.28 11.68 8.40
CA PRO A 86 12.76 12.54 9.45
C PRO A 86 11.39 13.14 9.12
N ARG A 87 10.99 13.17 7.87
CA ARG A 87 9.66 13.63 7.43
C ARG A 87 8.53 12.75 7.97
N PHE A 88 8.83 11.51 8.38
CA PHE A 88 7.85 10.60 9.00
C PHE A 88 7.53 10.94 10.46
N GLN A 89 8.36 11.76 11.11
CA GLN A 89 8.24 12.04 12.53
C GLN A 89 6.87 12.59 12.99
N PRO A 90 6.22 13.52 12.28
CA PRO A 90 4.89 14.03 12.69
C PRO A 90 3.79 12.94 12.65
N LEU A 91 3.85 12.01 11.69
CA LEU A 91 2.93 10.88 11.62
C LEU A 91 3.23 9.85 12.72
N GLN A 92 4.52 9.52 12.92
CA GLN A 92 4.95 8.60 13.98
C GLN A 92 4.55 9.10 15.37
N TRP A 93 4.67 10.40 15.66
CA TRP A 93 4.20 10.98 16.92
C TRP A 93 2.69 10.80 17.11
N SER A 94 1.90 10.99 16.07
CA SER A 94 0.44 10.78 16.15
C SER A 94 0.12 9.32 16.46
N VAL A 95 0.84 8.39 15.82
CA VAL A 95 0.76 6.93 16.04
C VAL A 95 1.13 6.57 17.48
N ASP A 96 2.25 7.10 17.98
CA ASP A 96 2.77 6.79 19.31
C ASP A 96 1.85 7.28 20.43
N ILE A 97 1.34 8.51 20.30
CA ILE A 97 0.45 9.13 21.31
C ILE A 97 -0.89 8.40 21.35
N ALA A 98 -1.48 8.09 20.18
CA ALA A 98 -2.78 7.45 20.11
C ALA A 98 -2.73 5.92 20.28
N ASN A 99 -1.54 5.33 20.23
CA ASN A 99 -1.31 3.88 20.24
C ASN A 99 -2.12 3.16 19.16
N VAL A 100 -1.95 3.57 17.91
CA VAL A 100 -2.65 3.09 16.70
C VAL A 100 -1.67 2.61 15.64
N ALA A 101 -2.18 1.90 14.62
CA ALA A 101 -1.41 1.57 13.41
C ALA A 101 -1.89 2.42 12.24
N VAL A 102 -0.95 2.90 11.40
CA VAL A 102 -1.27 3.64 10.15
C VAL A 102 -0.50 3.02 9.00
N ALA A 103 -1.23 2.54 7.99
CA ALA A 103 -0.67 2.01 6.75
C ALA A 103 -0.85 3.02 5.62
N ILE A 104 0.22 3.33 4.88
CA ILE A 104 0.19 4.33 3.80
C ILE A 104 1.14 3.97 2.66
N GLY A 105 0.64 4.05 1.43
CA GLY A 105 1.43 3.82 0.23
C GLY A 105 2.24 5.04 -0.21
N GLY A 106 3.43 4.81 -0.77
CA GLY A 106 4.28 5.87 -1.29
C GLY A 106 5.51 5.33 -2.02
N TYR A 107 6.53 6.16 -2.12
CA TYR A 107 7.76 5.81 -2.84
C TYR A 107 8.98 5.81 -1.93
N GLU A 108 9.80 4.75 -2.07
CA GLU A 108 11.07 4.61 -1.38
C GLU A 108 12.21 4.59 -2.40
N ARG A 109 13.27 5.34 -2.13
CA ARG A 109 14.53 5.25 -2.86
C ARG A 109 15.52 4.41 -2.09
N VAL A 110 15.92 3.29 -2.68
CA VAL A 110 17.00 2.46 -2.16
C VAL A 110 18.13 2.46 -3.19
N ARG A 111 19.28 3.00 -2.79
CA ARG A 111 20.40 3.26 -3.72
C ARG A 111 19.95 4.14 -4.90
N GLN A 112 19.92 3.59 -6.10
CA GLN A 112 19.54 4.29 -7.34
C GLN A 112 18.15 3.91 -7.85
N SER A 113 17.45 3.01 -7.14
CA SER A 113 16.16 2.49 -7.58
C SER A 113 15.00 3.11 -6.80
N LEU A 114 13.90 3.34 -7.50
CA LEU A 114 12.63 3.79 -6.96
C LEU A 114 11.72 2.57 -6.76
N TYR A 115 11.10 2.45 -5.58
CA TYR A 115 10.18 1.37 -5.25
C TYR A 115 8.83 1.95 -4.84
N ALA A 116 7.72 1.33 -5.29
CA ALA A 116 6.45 1.48 -4.61
C ALA A 116 6.53 0.72 -3.27
N THR A 117 6.19 1.39 -2.18
CA THR A 117 6.38 0.85 -0.84
C THR A 117 5.17 1.17 0.03
N GLN A 118 4.66 0.16 0.73
CA GLN A 118 3.70 0.33 1.79
C GLN A 118 4.45 0.53 3.11
N PHE A 119 4.15 1.62 3.80
CA PHE A 119 4.71 1.97 5.11
C PHE A 119 3.66 1.69 6.18
N LEU A 120 4.00 0.84 7.16
CA LEU A 120 3.16 0.61 8.33
C LEU A 120 3.82 1.24 9.55
N PHE A 121 3.24 2.34 10.00
CA PHE A 121 3.60 3.02 11.24
C PHE A 121 2.99 2.26 12.42
N ARG A 122 3.81 2.02 13.43
CA ARG A 122 3.48 1.23 14.62
C ARG A 122 3.86 1.98 15.87
N PRO A 123 3.11 1.83 16.98
CA PRO A 123 3.43 2.52 18.24
C PRO A 123 4.81 2.14 18.74
N LYS A 124 5.66 3.13 18.99
CA LYS A 124 6.99 2.98 19.61
C LYS A 124 7.90 1.94 18.92
N ALA A 125 7.75 1.78 17.63
CA ALA A 125 8.50 0.82 16.84
C ALA A 125 8.91 1.40 15.49
N PRO A 126 9.98 0.91 14.85
CA PRO A 126 10.37 1.33 13.52
C PRO A 126 9.26 1.09 12.49
N VAL A 127 9.13 1.98 11.49
CA VAL A 127 8.18 1.83 10.40
C VAL A 127 8.50 0.55 9.61
N LEU A 128 7.52 -0.36 9.50
CA LEU A 128 7.64 -1.50 8.60
C LEU A 128 7.47 -1.03 7.16
N ARG A 129 8.25 -1.62 6.27
CA ARG A 129 8.19 -1.36 4.83
C ARG A 129 7.87 -2.65 4.12
N HIS A 130 6.94 -2.57 3.20
CA HIS A 130 6.72 -3.63 2.22
C HIS A 130 6.95 -3.04 0.83
N ARG A 131 8.10 -3.36 0.21
CA ARG A 131 8.39 -2.99 -1.18
C ARG A 131 7.64 -3.94 -2.09
N LYS A 132 6.83 -3.39 -2.97
CA LYS A 132 5.98 -4.15 -3.89
C LYS A 132 6.77 -5.22 -4.64
N LEU A 133 6.41 -6.49 -4.43
CA LEU A 133 7.09 -7.66 -5.01
C LEU A 133 6.66 -7.89 -6.46
N VAL A 134 5.39 -7.63 -6.75
CA VAL A 134 4.79 -7.88 -8.06
C VAL A 134 4.35 -6.55 -8.65
N LEU A 135 5.02 -6.14 -9.71
CA LEU A 135 4.70 -4.91 -10.45
C LEU A 135 3.84 -5.24 -11.66
N SER A 136 2.91 -4.35 -12.00
CA SER A 136 2.24 -4.38 -13.30
C SER A 136 3.26 -4.17 -14.44
N PRO A 137 2.94 -4.58 -15.68
CA PRO A 137 3.82 -4.29 -16.82
C PRO A 137 4.14 -2.80 -16.99
N ALA A 138 3.20 -1.93 -16.67
CA ALA A 138 3.36 -0.48 -16.77
C ALA A 138 4.29 0.08 -15.67
N GLU A 139 4.13 -0.38 -14.43
CA GLU A 139 4.98 0.02 -13.31
C GLU A 139 6.46 -0.32 -13.51
N LYS A 140 6.76 -1.42 -14.21
CA LYS A 140 8.15 -1.83 -14.54
C LYS A 140 8.91 -0.81 -15.40
N LEU A 141 8.23 0.15 -16.00
CA LEU A 141 8.88 1.26 -16.72
C LEU A 141 9.62 2.22 -15.78
N MET A 142 9.22 2.29 -14.51
CA MET A 142 9.75 3.27 -13.56
C MET A 142 10.19 2.67 -12.22
N LEU A 143 9.62 1.55 -11.81
CA LEU A 143 9.77 1.00 -10.46
C LEU A 143 10.59 -0.27 -10.43
N GLY A 144 11.38 -0.43 -9.37
CA GLY A 144 12.08 -1.67 -9.05
C GLY A 144 11.17 -2.65 -8.30
N GLN A 145 11.38 -3.95 -8.51
CA GLN A 145 10.71 -5.01 -7.75
C GLN A 145 11.35 -5.17 -6.38
N GLY A 146 10.51 -5.26 -5.35
CA GLY A 146 10.91 -5.65 -4.01
C GLY A 146 11.44 -7.08 -3.93
N ASP A 147 11.92 -7.44 -2.76
CA ASP A 147 12.32 -8.81 -2.41
C ASP A 147 11.58 -9.29 -1.16
N GLY A 148 11.70 -10.57 -0.82
CA GLY A 148 11.00 -11.16 0.31
C GLY A 148 11.43 -10.63 1.69
N SER A 149 12.50 -9.84 1.78
CA SER A 149 12.99 -9.31 3.06
C SER A 149 12.03 -8.32 3.71
N THR A 150 11.10 -7.77 2.92
CA THR A 150 10.12 -6.79 3.40
C THR A 150 8.70 -7.35 3.49
N LEU A 151 8.53 -8.64 3.23
CA LEU A 151 7.25 -9.34 3.42
C LEU A 151 7.09 -9.70 4.89
N GLY A 152 6.23 -9.00 5.62
CA GLY A 152 6.09 -9.21 7.07
C GLY A 152 4.82 -8.59 7.64
N LEU A 153 4.55 -8.97 8.90
CA LEU A 153 3.40 -8.54 9.67
C LEU A 153 3.83 -7.71 10.88
N HIS A 154 2.86 -7.03 11.46
CA HIS A 154 2.97 -6.42 12.78
C HIS A 154 2.02 -7.12 13.76
N GLU A 155 2.54 -7.54 14.89
CA GLU A 155 1.74 -8.01 16.02
C GLU A 155 1.26 -6.82 16.86
N ALA A 156 -0.05 -6.68 16.97
CA ALA A 156 -0.71 -5.73 17.84
C ALA A 156 -1.45 -6.47 18.97
N PRO A 157 -1.82 -5.80 20.07
CA PRO A 157 -2.52 -6.45 21.18
C PRO A 157 -3.85 -7.13 20.81
N TRP A 158 -4.42 -6.76 19.66
CA TRP A 158 -5.69 -7.26 19.15
C TRP A 158 -5.53 -8.27 18.01
N GLY A 159 -4.33 -8.60 17.56
CA GLY A 159 -4.05 -9.53 16.46
C GLY A 159 -2.99 -9.01 15.50
N LYS A 160 -2.74 -9.75 14.43
CA LYS A 160 -1.74 -9.39 13.44
C LYS A 160 -2.32 -8.56 12.32
N ILE A 161 -1.55 -7.58 11.85
CA ILE A 161 -1.87 -6.76 10.69
C ILE A 161 -0.78 -6.94 9.61
N GLY A 162 -1.23 -7.23 8.39
CA GLY A 162 -0.38 -7.30 7.20
C GLY A 162 -0.81 -6.30 6.13
N GLN A 163 -0.02 -6.23 5.07
CA GLN A 163 -0.28 -5.35 3.94
C GLN A 163 0.34 -5.88 2.65
N LEU A 164 -0.38 -5.72 1.56
CA LEU A 164 0.06 -5.92 0.19
C LEU A 164 -0.43 -4.77 -0.69
N ALA A 165 0.16 -4.63 -1.89
CA ALA A 165 -0.19 -3.57 -2.83
C ALA A 165 -0.76 -4.13 -4.13
N SER A 166 -1.98 -3.72 -4.48
CA SER A 166 -2.61 -3.86 -5.80
C SER A 166 -2.49 -5.29 -6.37
N ILE A 167 -1.81 -5.46 -7.50
CA ILE A 167 -1.67 -6.72 -8.24
C ILE A 167 -1.09 -7.89 -7.42
N GLU A 168 -0.45 -7.63 -6.28
CA GLU A 168 0.06 -8.69 -5.40
C GLU A 168 -1.07 -9.57 -4.86
N HIS A 169 -2.30 -9.02 -4.73
CA HIS A 169 -3.48 -9.79 -4.33
C HIS A 169 -3.89 -10.85 -5.35
N TRP A 170 -3.37 -10.78 -6.57
CA TRP A 170 -3.54 -11.82 -7.59
C TRP A 170 -2.41 -12.84 -7.61
N ALA A 171 -1.33 -12.64 -6.83
CA ALA A 171 -0.20 -13.55 -6.75
C ALA A 171 -0.46 -14.66 -5.70
N PRO A 172 -0.76 -15.91 -6.10
CA PRO A 172 -1.18 -16.96 -5.15
C PRO A 172 -0.15 -17.23 -4.05
N LEU A 173 1.15 -17.21 -4.39
CA LEU A 173 2.21 -17.48 -3.43
C LEU A 173 2.42 -16.34 -2.43
N ALA A 174 2.19 -15.08 -2.85
CA ALA A 174 2.24 -13.95 -1.94
C ALA A 174 1.09 -14.03 -0.91
N ARG A 175 -0.14 -14.33 -1.38
CA ARG A 175 -1.28 -14.56 -0.49
C ARG A 175 -1.03 -15.71 0.49
N ALA A 176 -0.57 -16.86 -0.02
CA ALA A 176 -0.28 -18.03 0.82
C ALA A 176 0.77 -17.71 1.92
N ALA A 177 1.82 -16.94 1.58
CA ALA A 177 2.82 -16.51 2.55
C ALA A 177 2.24 -15.59 3.63
N MET A 178 1.27 -14.74 3.30
CA MET A 178 0.61 -13.84 4.25
C MET A 178 -0.42 -14.60 5.11
N HIS A 179 -1.23 -15.47 4.50
CA HIS A 179 -2.21 -16.28 5.24
C HIS A 179 -1.55 -17.21 6.26
N HIS A 180 -0.40 -17.80 5.91
CA HIS A 180 0.39 -18.61 6.84
C HIS A 180 0.78 -17.85 8.12
N GLU A 181 0.98 -16.56 8.06
CA GLU A 181 1.32 -15.74 9.22
C GLU A 181 0.09 -15.46 10.13
N GLY A 182 -1.14 -15.67 9.66
CA GLY A 182 -2.37 -15.54 10.43
C GLY A 182 -2.77 -14.10 10.71
N GLU A 183 -3.14 -13.35 9.69
CA GLU A 183 -3.60 -11.97 9.81
C GLU A 183 -5.01 -11.88 10.40
N ALA A 184 -5.24 -11.00 11.35
CA ALA A 184 -6.59 -10.60 11.75
C ALA A 184 -7.15 -9.47 10.86
N VAL A 185 -6.26 -8.54 10.47
CA VAL A 185 -6.57 -7.42 9.58
C VAL A 185 -5.52 -7.33 8.49
N HIS A 186 -5.97 -7.23 7.24
CA HIS A 186 -5.13 -7.01 6.07
C HIS A 186 -5.40 -5.64 5.44
N VAL A 187 -4.35 -4.89 5.10
CA VAL A 187 -4.47 -3.66 4.33
C VAL A 187 -4.17 -3.98 2.87
N ALA A 188 -5.20 -3.96 2.03
CA ALA A 188 -5.09 -4.07 0.60
C ALA A 188 -5.04 -2.65 -0.01
N ALA A 189 -3.83 -2.18 -0.26
CA ALA A 189 -3.63 -0.85 -0.83
C ALA A 189 -3.76 -0.89 -2.36
N TRP A 190 -4.71 -0.15 -2.89
CA TRP A 190 -5.00 -0.06 -4.32
C TRP A 190 -4.85 1.38 -4.82
N PRO A 191 -4.55 1.58 -6.12
CA PRO A 191 -4.70 2.90 -6.74
C PRO A 191 -6.16 3.37 -6.71
N GLU A 192 -7.08 2.48 -7.08
CA GLU A 192 -8.53 2.59 -6.93
C GLU A 192 -9.13 1.18 -6.85
N LEU A 193 -10.37 1.05 -6.38
CA LEU A 193 -11.09 -0.22 -6.41
C LEU A 193 -12.08 -0.23 -7.56
N ASP A 194 -11.73 -0.94 -8.64
CA ASP A 194 -12.66 -1.39 -9.65
C ASP A 194 -13.28 -2.75 -9.25
N ASP A 195 -14.17 -3.29 -10.07
CA ASP A 195 -14.84 -4.57 -9.82
C ASP A 195 -13.83 -5.72 -9.64
N ILE A 196 -12.71 -5.69 -10.36
CA ILE A 196 -11.68 -6.71 -10.32
C ILE A 196 -10.87 -6.61 -9.02
N SER A 197 -10.48 -5.41 -8.63
CA SER A 197 -9.77 -5.16 -7.36
C SER A 197 -10.65 -5.49 -6.15
N MET A 198 -11.96 -5.20 -6.24
CA MET A 198 -12.94 -5.59 -5.24
C MET A 198 -13.04 -7.11 -5.13
N LEU A 199 -13.12 -7.82 -6.26
CA LEU A 199 -13.15 -9.30 -6.29
C LEU A 199 -11.89 -9.88 -5.64
N ALA A 200 -10.69 -9.36 -5.95
CA ALA A 200 -9.44 -9.80 -5.35
C ALA A 200 -9.43 -9.59 -3.83
N SER A 201 -9.91 -8.43 -3.37
CA SER A 201 -9.95 -8.08 -1.95
C SER A 201 -10.96 -8.94 -1.17
N ALA A 202 -12.14 -9.20 -1.75
CA ALA A 202 -13.14 -10.09 -1.16
C ALA A 202 -12.66 -11.56 -1.13
N HIS A 203 -11.99 -12.01 -2.20
CA HIS A 203 -11.36 -13.32 -2.24
C HIS A 203 -10.27 -13.46 -1.19
N TYR A 204 -9.41 -12.46 -1.03
CA TYR A 204 -8.37 -12.45 0.01
C TYR A 204 -8.96 -12.59 1.40
N ALA A 205 -10.01 -11.82 1.72
CA ALA A 205 -10.70 -11.88 3.00
C ALA A 205 -11.27 -13.28 3.27
N TYR A 206 -11.93 -13.87 2.27
CA TYR A 206 -12.52 -15.21 2.37
C TYR A 206 -11.46 -16.31 2.46
N GLU A 207 -10.41 -16.27 1.64
CA GLU A 207 -9.32 -17.26 1.63
C GLU A 207 -8.56 -17.26 2.96
N GLY A 208 -8.14 -16.08 3.43
CA GLY A 208 -7.33 -15.92 4.65
C GLY A 208 -8.11 -15.78 5.95
N ARG A 209 -9.45 -15.74 5.89
CA ARG A 209 -10.31 -15.48 7.06
C ARG A 209 -9.90 -14.25 7.87
N SER A 210 -9.56 -13.18 7.17
CA SER A 210 -9.15 -11.90 7.77
C SER A 210 -10.08 -10.77 7.34
N PHE A 211 -10.18 -9.72 8.15
CA PHE A 211 -10.79 -8.47 7.70
C PHE A 211 -9.86 -7.79 6.70
N VAL A 212 -10.41 -7.28 5.60
CA VAL A 212 -9.64 -6.55 4.58
C VAL A 212 -10.06 -5.08 4.54
N LEU A 213 -9.08 -4.19 4.70
CA LEU A 213 -9.20 -2.76 4.46
C LEU A 213 -8.71 -2.48 3.03
N ALA A 214 -9.62 -2.56 2.06
CA ALA A 214 -9.33 -2.30 0.67
C ALA A 214 -9.36 -0.80 0.42
N ALA A 215 -8.18 -0.17 0.46
CA ALA A 215 -8.02 1.28 0.41
C ALA A 215 -7.65 1.76 -0.99
N GLY A 216 -8.53 2.53 -1.63
CA GLY A 216 -8.31 3.22 -2.89
C GLY A 216 -8.03 4.71 -2.69
N THR A 217 -7.43 5.35 -3.70
CA THR A 217 -7.22 6.79 -3.74
C THR A 217 -8.16 7.46 -4.76
N ILE A 218 -8.28 8.77 -4.64
CA ILE A 218 -8.95 9.63 -5.63
C ILE A 218 -7.87 10.48 -6.29
N GLN A 219 -7.89 10.58 -7.63
CA GLN A 219 -6.92 11.43 -8.31
C GLN A 219 -7.55 12.11 -9.52
N TYR A 220 -7.26 13.40 -9.70
CA TYR A 220 -7.76 14.20 -10.80
C TYR A 220 -6.61 14.65 -11.70
N LYS A 221 -6.85 14.73 -13.04
CA LYS A 221 -5.87 15.25 -14.01
C LYS A 221 -5.32 16.61 -13.60
N GLN A 222 -6.19 17.51 -13.19
CA GLN A 222 -5.81 18.87 -12.82
C GLN A 222 -4.83 18.88 -11.63
N GLU A 223 -5.02 17.98 -10.66
CA GLU A 223 -4.11 17.86 -9.51
C GLU A 223 -2.76 17.29 -9.91
N VAL A 224 -2.72 16.34 -10.86
CA VAL A 224 -1.47 15.81 -11.42
C VAL A 224 -0.68 16.91 -12.12
N ILE A 225 -1.35 17.72 -12.94
CA ILE A 225 -0.72 18.84 -13.64
C ILE A 225 -0.23 19.90 -12.64
N ALA A 226 -1.05 20.29 -11.67
CA ALA A 226 -0.67 21.25 -10.63
C ALA A 226 0.49 20.73 -9.76
N GLY A 227 0.51 19.42 -9.47
CA GLY A 227 1.62 18.76 -8.79
C GLY A 227 2.93 18.83 -9.59
N TYR A 228 2.86 18.57 -10.88
CA TYR A 228 4.00 18.66 -11.79
C TYR A 228 4.58 20.09 -11.85
N GLU A 229 3.71 21.10 -11.98
CA GLU A 229 4.13 22.50 -11.99
C GLU A 229 4.78 22.91 -10.66
N ARG A 230 4.20 22.48 -9.54
CA ARG A 230 4.75 22.73 -8.18
C ARG A 230 6.10 22.06 -7.98
N ALA A 231 6.29 20.86 -8.53
CA ALA A 231 7.54 20.11 -8.41
C ALA A 231 8.68 20.72 -9.25
N GLY A 232 8.41 21.76 -10.03
CA GLY A 232 9.42 22.46 -10.85
C GLY A 232 9.85 21.66 -12.07
N GLY A 233 8.92 21.00 -12.73
CA GLY A 233 9.18 20.27 -13.96
C GLY A 233 9.74 21.15 -15.09
N ASP A 234 10.65 20.61 -15.91
CA ASP A 234 11.31 21.33 -17.00
C ASP A 234 10.44 21.52 -18.27
N GLY A 235 9.22 20.98 -18.25
CA GLY A 235 8.26 21.02 -19.35
C GLY A 235 8.25 19.77 -20.23
N SER A 236 9.21 18.87 -20.09
CA SER A 236 9.29 17.64 -20.90
C SER A 236 8.08 16.72 -20.69
N ALA A 237 7.58 16.63 -19.46
CA ALA A 237 6.42 15.80 -19.13
C ALA A 237 5.07 16.49 -19.40
N ARG A 238 5.03 17.83 -19.54
CA ARG A 238 3.77 18.55 -19.69
C ARG A 238 2.90 18.02 -20.84
N LYS A 239 3.49 17.86 -22.02
CA LYS A 239 2.80 17.32 -23.20
C LYS A 239 2.34 15.87 -23.03
N LEU A 240 3.02 15.11 -22.15
CA LEU A 240 2.63 13.75 -21.80
C LEU A 240 1.39 13.80 -20.88
N LEU A 241 1.43 14.61 -19.84
CA LEU A 241 0.33 14.76 -18.88
C LEU A 241 -0.93 15.38 -19.52
N ASP A 242 -0.78 16.26 -20.49
CA ASP A 242 -1.91 16.82 -21.24
C ASP A 242 -2.74 15.74 -21.97
N ARG A 243 -2.15 14.56 -22.25
CA ARG A 243 -2.85 13.41 -22.88
C ARG A 243 -3.71 12.59 -21.92
N LEU A 244 -3.59 12.82 -20.62
CA LEU A 244 -4.46 12.17 -19.64
C LEU A 244 -5.92 12.55 -19.91
N PRO A 245 -6.87 11.61 -19.67
CA PRO A 245 -8.29 11.93 -19.72
C PRO A 245 -8.65 13.11 -18.82
N GLU A 246 -9.68 13.87 -19.21
CA GLU A 246 -10.17 14.97 -18.37
C GLU A 246 -10.94 14.45 -17.16
N GLY A 247 -10.86 15.19 -16.04
CA GLY A 247 -11.59 14.91 -14.83
C GLY A 247 -10.92 13.93 -13.88
N GLN A 248 -11.70 13.05 -13.28
CA GLN A 248 -11.25 12.09 -12.29
C GLN A 248 -10.58 10.90 -12.99
N LEU A 249 -9.38 10.55 -12.53
CA LEU A 249 -8.55 9.47 -13.07
C LEU A 249 -8.55 8.22 -12.19
N GLN A 250 -8.76 8.40 -10.89
CA GLN A 250 -8.95 7.33 -9.90
C GLN A 250 -10.16 7.66 -9.04
N HIS A 251 -11.03 6.67 -8.83
CA HIS A 251 -12.39 6.87 -8.32
C HIS A 251 -12.59 6.41 -6.87
N GLY A 252 -11.54 5.93 -6.20
CA GLY A 252 -11.63 5.48 -4.82
C GLY A 252 -12.34 4.14 -4.66
N HIS A 253 -13.63 4.17 -4.32
CA HIS A 253 -14.48 3.01 -4.03
C HIS A 253 -13.95 2.11 -2.91
N SER A 254 -13.18 2.67 -1.96
CA SER A 254 -12.63 1.94 -0.83
C SER A 254 -13.68 1.11 -0.10
N ALA A 255 -13.29 -0.07 0.41
CA ALA A 255 -14.20 -0.96 1.09
C ALA A 255 -13.58 -1.63 2.31
N ILE A 256 -14.40 -1.91 3.32
CA ILE A 256 -14.06 -2.76 4.46
C ILE A 256 -14.82 -4.06 4.30
N ILE A 257 -14.10 -5.19 4.34
CA ILE A 257 -14.61 -6.51 3.98
C ILE A 257 -14.41 -7.45 5.17
N ALA A 258 -15.43 -8.23 5.49
CA ALA A 258 -15.43 -9.21 6.59
C ALA A 258 -14.74 -10.54 6.16
N PRO A 259 -14.35 -11.41 7.12
CA PRO A 259 -13.68 -12.69 6.85
C PRO A 259 -14.48 -13.69 6.00
N ASP A 260 -15.75 -13.46 5.78
CA ASP A 260 -16.60 -14.24 4.87
C ASP A 260 -16.66 -13.66 3.46
N GLY A 261 -15.89 -12.60 3.17
CA GLY A 261 -15.85 -11.90 1.88
C GLY A 261 -16.95 -10.86 1.69
N VAL A 262 -17.82 -10.65 2.67
CA VAL A 262 -18.92 -9.67 2.60
C VAL A 262 -18.41 -8.26 2.84
N VAL A 263 -18.80 -7.33 1.96
CA VAL A 263 -18.50 -5.89 2.13
C VAL A 263 -19.40 -5.32 3.24
N ILE A 264 -18.80 -4.86 4.33
CA ILE A 264 -19.52 -4.28 5.49
C ILE A 264 -19.59 -2.76 5.46
N ALA A 265 -18.70 -2.12 4.71
CA ALA A 265 -18.75 -0.68 4.45
C ALA A 265 -18.05 -0.37 3.12
N GLN A 266 -18.57 0.58 2.34
CA GLN A 266 -18.01 0.99 1.05
C GLN A 266 -18.16 2.49 0.85
N ALA A 267 -17.11 3.12 0.35
CA ALA A 267 -17.05 4.51 -0.04
C ALA A 267 -17.57 4.71 -1.48
N GLY A 268 -18.02 5.94 -1.78
CA GLY A 268 -18.31 6.37 -3.15
C GLY A 268 -17.06 6.85 -3.88
N THR A 269 -17.25 7.84 -4.78
CA THR A 269 -16.15 8.45 -5.56
C THR A 269 -15.64 9.76 -4.96
N ALA A 270 -16.20 10.20 -3.84
CA ALA A 270 -15.83 11.43 -3.15
C ALA A 270 -14.82 11.18 -2.02
N PRO A 271 -14.08 12.21 -1.58
CA PRO A 271 -13.25 12.12 -0.39
C PRO A 271 -14.08 11.81 0.86
N GLU A 272 -13.69 10.77 1.60
CA GLU A 272 -14.30 10.44 2.88
C GLU A 272 -13.37 9.61 3.78
N ILE A 273 -13.67 9.59 5.08
CA ILE A 273 -13.06 8.65 6.02
C ILE A 273 -14.10 7.58 6.32
N LEU A 274 -13.94 6.42 5.69
CA LEU A 274 -14.78 5.26 5.87
C LEU A 274 -14.44 4.57 7.19
N ILE A 275 -15.41 4.37 8.08
CA ILE A 275 -15.19 3.79 9.42
C ILE A 275 -16.08 2.57 9.61
N ALA A 276 -15.50 1.52 10.22
CA ALA A 276 -16.27 0.37 10.71
C ALA A 276 -15.73 -0.11 12.05
N GLU A 277 -16.57 -0.83 12.79
CA GLU A 277 -16.20 -1.58 13.97
C GLU A 277 -16.21 -3.07 13.65
N LEU A 278 -15.05 -3.71 13.77
CA LEU A 278 -14.82 -5.11 13.45
C LEU A 278 -15.05 -5.97 14.71
N ASP A 279 -15.74 -7.09 14.56
CA ASP A 279 -15.80 -8.15 15.56
C ASP A 279 -14.71 -9.18 15.28
N LEU A 280 -13.56 -9.07 15.95
CA LEU A 280 -12.39 -9.93 15.66
C LEU A 280 -12.66 -11.41 15.97
N ASP A 281 -13.67 -11.77 16.77
CA ASP A 281 -14.05 -13.16 16.99
C ASP A 281 -14.55 -13.82 15.68
N GLU A 282 -14.90 -13.05 14.66
CA GLU A 282 -15.31 -13.58 13.35
C GLU A 282 -14.16 -14.21 12.56
N VAL A 283 -12.92 -13.82 12.83
CA VAL A 283 -11.72 -14.46 12.27
C VAL A 283 -11.69 -15.93 12.71
N ASP A 284 -11.74 -16.17 14.01
CA ASP A 284 -11.71 -17.53 14.58
C ASP A 284 -12.93 -18.37 14.14
N ARG A 285 -14.13 -17.75 14.11
CA ARG A 285 -15.33 -18.42 13.61
C ARG A 285 -15.22 -18.82 12.14
N GLY A 286 -14.56 -18.00 11.33
CA GLY A 286 -14.33 -18.25 9.91
C GLY A 286 -13.45 -19.47 9.67
N LEU A 287 -12.40 -19.67 10.48
CA LEU A 287 -11.48 -20.80 10.39
C LEU A 287 -12.18 -22.17 10.55
N ALA A 288 -13.32 -22.22 11.21
CA ALA A 288 -14.11 -23.45 11.32
C ALA A 288 -14.63 -23.97 9.96
N THR A 289 -14.72 -23.10 8.95
CA THR A 289 -15.23 -23.46 7.61
C THR A 289 -14.14 -23.46 6.54
N MET A 290 -13.09 -22.68 6.70
CA MET A 290 -11.96 -22.57 5.78
C MET A 290 -10.70 -22.23 6.55
N ASP A 291 -9.71 -23.09 6.47
CA ASP A 291 -8.40 -22.94 7.08
C ASP A 291 -7.34 -23.38 6.07
N VAL A 292 -6.92 -22.43 5.25
CA VAL A 292 -5.99 -22.69 4.12
C VAL A 292 -4.57 -22.98 4.57
N ASP A 293 -4.24 -22.66 5.81
CA ASP A 293 -2.93 -22.96 6.41
C ASP A 293 -2.91 -24.26 7.24
N GLY A 294 -4.08 -24.76 7.62
CA GLY A 294 -4.23 -25.96 8.44
C GLY A 294 -5.02 -27.06 7.73
N ALA A 295 -6.33 -27.15 7.98
CA ALA A 295 -7.15 -28.29 7.55
C ALA A 295 -7.19 -28.50 6.02
N GLN A 296 -7.07 -27.44 5.21
CA GLN A 296 -7.06 -27.50 3.74
C GLN A 296 -5.68 -27.34 3.12
N ALA A 297 -4.61 -27.16 3.90
CA ALA A 297 -3.28 -26.79 3.40
C ALA A 297 -2.57 -27.89 2.59
N ARG A 298 -2.80 -29.17 2.86
CA ARG A 298 -2.13 -30.30 2.18
C ARG A 298 -0.60 -30.19 2.19
N HIS A 299 0.01 -29.89 3.34
CA HIS A 299 1.46 -29.85 3.53
C HIS A 299 2.19 -31.14 3.18
N ASP A 300 1.45 -32.26 3.07
CA ASP A 300 1.93 -33.53 2.56
C ASP A 300 2.18 -33.54 1.05
N VAL A 301 1.63 -32.54 0.31
CA VAL A 301 1.72 -32.43 -1.16
C VAL A 301 2.43 -31.15 -1.60
N PHE A 302 2.21 -30.04 -0.89
CA PHE A 302 2.72 -28.71 -1.28
C PHE A 302 3.62 -28.15 -0.20
N GLU A 303 4.75 -27.57 -0.63
CA GLU A 303 5.67 -26.82 0.20
C GLU A 303 5.88 -25.43 -0.39
N LEU A 304 5.69 -24.37 0.44
CA LEU A 304 6.03 -23.01 0.10
C LEU A 304 7.28 -22.57 0.85
N SER A 305 8.34 -22.24 0.14
CA SER A 305 9.55 -21.65 0.70
C SER A 305 9.61 -20.15 0.35
N VAL A 306 9.73 -19.30 1.36
CA VAL A 306 9.85 -17.84 1.19
C VAL A 306 11.27 -17.41 1.53
N ASP A 307 11.99 -16.87 0.54
CA ASP A 307 13.33 -16.30 0.77
C ASP A 307 13.21 -14.86 1.31
N ARG A 308 13.42 -14.70 2.61
CA ARG A 308 13.33 -13.40 3.32
C ARG A 308 14.69 -12.68 3.40
N ARG A 309 15.68 -13.11 2.65
CA ARG A 309 16.98 -12.42 2.61
C ARG A 309 16.91 -11.19 1.71
N THR A 310 17.58 -10.11 2.12
CA THR A 310 17.74 -8.92 1.27
C THR A 310 18.55 -9.28 0.03
N ARG A 311 18.02 -8.96 -1.15
CA ARG A 311 18.69 -9.16 -2.44
C ARG A 311 19.46 -7.92 -2.84
N ALA A 312 20.67 -7.77 -2.33
CA ALA A 312 21.51 -6.61 -2.61
C ALA A 312 22.01 -6.51 -4.07
N GLY A 313 21.86 -7.56 -4.87
CA GLY A 313 22.34 -7.63 -6.27
C GLY A 313 23.84 -7.81 -6.40
N ILE A 314 24.64 -7.16 -5.56
CA ILE A 314 26.10 -7.29 -5.53
C ILE A 314 26.50 -7.77 -4.13
N VAL A 315 27.21 -8.87 -4.06
CA VAL A 315 27.85 -9.38 -2.86
C VAL A 315 29.36 -9.26 -3.07
N ASP A 316 30.00 -8.39 -2.31
CA ASP A 316 31.46 -8.29 -2.32
C ASP A 316 32.06 -9.55 -1.65
N LYS A 317 32.61 -10.43 -2.45
CA LYS A 317 33.30 -11.65 -1.99
C LYS A 317 34.79 -11.43 -1.67
N GLY A 318 35.24 -10.18 -1.60
CA GLY A 318 36.64 -9.81 -1.55
C GLY A 318 37.08 -9.02 -0.32
N GLY A 319 36.38 -9.03 0.80
CA GLY A 319 36.90 -8.58 2.07
C GLY A 319 37.71 -9.73 2.70
N SER A 320 39.04 -9.73 2.58
CA SER A 320 39.88 -10.54 3.46
C SER A 320 39.55 -10.19 4.90
N GLU A 321 39.17 -11.17 5.71
CA GLU A 321 39.37 -11.08 7.14
C GLU A 321 40.85 -10.71 7.36
N ALA A 322 41.12 -9.45 7.61
CA ALA A 322 42.38 -9.05 8.19
C ALA A 322 42.32 -9.48 9.65
N ALA A 323 43.20 -10.41 9.97
CA ALA A 323 43.42 -11.02 11.28
C ALA A 323 43.67 -10.00 12.39
#